data_58f606e7aee7c5235f4935634051b49f
#
_entry.id   58f606e7aee7c5235f4935634051b49f
#
_cell.length_a   1.000
_cell.length_b   1.000
_cell.length_c   1.000
_cell.angle_alpha   90.00
_cell.angle_beta   90.00
_cell.angle_gamma   90.00
#
_symmetry.space_group_name_H-M   'P 1'
#
loop_
_entity.id
_entity.type
_entity.pdbx_description
1 polymer ?
#
loop_
_entity_poly.entity_id
_entity_poly.type
_entity_poly.pdbx_seq_one_letter_code
_entity_poly.pdbx_strand_id
1 'polypeptide(L)'
;EVNDALPTDFTSAEDLEDLFSVLGNAGIEIVDSEDQYREEKLLDRTVKGKDAAEAEVTQPSIDKTNDPVRMYLREMGTVPLLNREGEVKIAKRIERGKLSALKAISRVPAVSKVIIRLGEQLQTGERTIRGLVTFKDDELTDNRLADRARHLVLEIDVIQKKRIAVEKTSVKLTTVSKRDRRRYQRAWWRAGRTQIELSQLIRQIEFTDPIKRDLINVIKKSAE
;
A
#
# COMPACT_ATOMS: atom_id res chain seq x y z
N GLU A 1 -35.01 25.38 -28.03
CA GLU A 1 -34.78 25.04 -29.47
C GLU A 1 -35.51 23.75 -29.86
N VAL A 2 -35.35 22.60 -29.15
CA VAL A 2 -36.10 21.36 -29.45
C VAL A 2 -37.59 21.57 -29.21
N ASN A 3 -37.97 22.27 -28.14
CA ASN A 3 -39.36 22.56 -27.81
C ASN A 3 -40.03 23.53 -28.79
N ASP A 4 -39.25 24.40 -29.47
CA ASP A 4 -39.77 25.34 -30.49
C ASP A 4 -39.91 24.69 -31.87
N ALA A 5 -39.24 23.56 -32.09
CA ALA A 5 -39.27 22.82 -33.34
C ALA A 5 -40.34 21.72 -33.39
N LEU A 6 -40.96 21.39 -32.24
CA LEU A 6 -42.00 20.36 -32.15
C LEU A 6 -43.37 20.90 -32.51
N PRO A 7 -44.16 20.18 -33.35
CA PRO A 7 -45.54 20.53 -33.64
C PRO A 7 -46.40 20.50 -32.36
N THR A 8 -47.36 21.39 -32.28
CA THR A 8 -48.26 21.53 -31.13
C THR A 8 -49.13 20.30 -30.77
N ASP A 9 -49.12 19.29 -31.60
CA ASP A 9 -49.87 18.04 -31.41
C ASP A 9 -49.07 16.94 -30.61
N PHE A 10 -47.78 17.18 -30.32
CA PHE A 10 -46.93 16.30 -29.49
C PHE A 10 -47.12 16.63 -28.01
N THR A 11 -48.18 16.15 -27.43
CA THR A 11 -48.52 16.37 -26.01
C THR A 11 -48.50 15.11 -25.16
N SER A 12 -48.26 13.92 -25.76
CA SER A 12 -48.19 12.67 -24.99
C SER A 12 -46.77 12.43 -24.45
N ALA A 13 -46.68 12.00 -23.19
CA ALA A 13 -45.41 11.63 -22.57
C ALA A 13 -44.73 10.47 -23.31
N GLU A 14 -45.55 9.55 -23.92
CA GLU A 14 -45.04 8.41 -24.69
C GLU A 14 -44.36 8.86 -25.98
N ASP A 15 -44.93 9.85 -26.68
CA ASP A 15 -44.34 10.40 -27.91
C ASP A 15 -43.01 11.10 -27.68
N LEU A 16 -42.85 11.71 -26.50
CA LEU A 16 -41.57 12.34 -26.07
C LEU A 16 -40.50 11.28 -25.74
N GLU A 17 -40.88 10.17 -25.09
CA GLU A 17 -39.94 9.07 -24.81
C GLU A 17 -39.45 8.41 -26.10
N ASP A 18 -40.36 8.19 -27.06
CA ASP A 18 -39.99 7.66 -28.39
C ASP A 18 -39.06 8.60 -29.14
N LEU A 19 -39.33 9.91 -29.12
CA LEU A 19 -38.43 10.91 -29.69
C LEU A 19 -37.05 10.90 -29.04
N PHE A 20 -36.97 10.82 -27.71
CA PHE A 20 -35.70 10.75 -26.99
C PHE A 20 -34.93 9.48 -27.32
N SER A 21 -35.63 8.35 -27.49
CA SER A 21 -35.03 7.09 -27.91
C SER A 21 -34.47 7.17 -29.34
N VAL A 22 -35.18 7.80 -30.27
CA VAL A 22 -34.71 8.01 -31.65
C VAL A 22 -33.49 8.95 -31.70
N LEU A 23 -33.50 10.03 -30.94
CA LEU A 23 -32.38 10.98 -30.87
C LEU A 23 -31.16 10.34 -30.22
N GLY A 24 -31.32 9.52 -29.16
CA GLY A 24 -30.26 8.76 -28.54
C GLY A 24 -29.63 7.72 -29.49
N ASN A 25 -30.45 7.02 -30.30
CA ASN A 25 -29.97 6.09 -31.32
C ASN A 25 -29.26 6.79 -32.49
N ALA A 26 -29.61 8.04 -32.77
CA ALA A 26 -28.93 8.89 -33.76
C ALA A 26 -27.62 9.51 -33.24
N GLY A 27 -27.25 9.25 -31.96
CA GLY A 27 -26.06 9.81 -31.33
C GLY A 27 -26.17 11.27 -30.95
N ILE A 28 -27.41 11.80 -30.82
CA ILE A 28 -27.68 13.17 -30.43
C ILE A 28 -27.96 13.19 -28.92
N GLU A 29 -27.07 13.81 -28.17
CA GLU A 29 -27.18 13.97 -26.73
C GLU A 29 -28.05 15.20 -26.40
N ILE A 30 -29.06 15.00 -25.54
CA ILE A 30 -29.99 16.07 -25.14
C ILE A 30 -29.51 16.60 -23.80
N VAL A 31 -29.27 17.91 -23.74
CA VAL A 31 -28.80 18.61 -22.53
C VAL A 31 -29.82 19.67 -22.12
N ASP A 32 -30.07 19.81 -20.83
CA ASP A 32 -31.08 20.73 -20.30
C ASP A 32 -30.69 22.22 -20.44
N SER A 33 -29.39 22.50 -20.62
CA SER A 33 -28.88 23.87 -20.83
C SER A 33 -27.60 23.92 -21.61
N GLU A 34 -27.37 25.01 -22.34
CA GLU A 34 -26.16 25.26 -23.12
C GLU A 34 -24.89 25.31 -22.25
N ASP A 35 -25.05 25.68 -20.99
CA ASP A 35 -23.94 25.71 -20.01
C ASP A 35 -23.49 24.33 -19.59
N GLN A 36 -24.41 23.37 -19.42
CA GLN A 36 -24.06 21.96 -19.14
C GLN A 36 -23.32 21.31 -20.31
N TYR A 37 -23.72 21.56 -21.57
CA TYR A 37 -23.03 21.06 -22.73
C TYR A 37 -21.60 21.60 -22.87
N ARG A 38 -21.38 22.85 -22.47
CA ARG A 38 -20.03 23.44 -22.46
C ARG A 38 -19.14 22.83 -21.38
N GLU A 39 -19.68 22.57 -20.20
CA GLU A 39 -18.94 21.93 -19.10
C GLU A 39 -18.57 20.48 -19.43
N GLU A 40 -19.49 19.71 -19.98
CA GLU A 40 -19.26 18.30 -20.35
C GLU A 40 -18.24 18.15 -21.48
N LYS A 41 -18.30 19.03 -22.49
CA LYS A 41 -17.33 19.06 -23.58
C LYS A 41 -15.94 19.53 -23.15
N LEU A 42 -15.83 20.35 -22.11
CA LEU A 42 -14.57 20.72 -21.47
C LEU A 42 -13.97 19.56 -20.66
N LEU A 43 -14.80 18.77 -19.99
CA LEU A 43 -14.40 17.57 -19.27
C LEU A 43 -13.88 16.48 -20.22
N ASP A 44 -14.56 16.23 -21.35
CA ASP A 44 -14.14 15.21 -22.33
C ASP A 44 -12.85 15.59 -23.06
N ARG A 45 -12.58 16.88 -23.26
CA ARG A 45 -11.30 17.39 -23.80
C ARG A 45 -10.13 17.21 -22.85
N THR A 46 -10.34 17.26 -21.54
CA THR A 46 -9.27 17.06 -20.56
C THR A 46 -8.89 15.58 -20.42
N VAL A 47 -9.77 14.67 -20.78
CA VAL A 47 -9.51 13.22 -20.76
C VAL A 47 -8.79 12.72 -22.02
N LYS A 48 -8.97 13.36 -23.18
CA LYS A 48 -8.38 12.93 -24.48
C LYS A 48 -7.12 13.66 -24.93
N GLY A 49 -6.62 14.65 -24.20
CA GLY A 49 -5.52 15.51 -24.66
C GLY A 49 -4.19 15.29 -23.96
N LYS A 50 -3.50 14.21 -24.25
CA LYS A 50 -2.04 14.18 -24.30
C LYS A 50 -1.67 13.97 -25.76
N ASP A 51 -1.50 15.05 -26.44
CA ASP A 51 -0.55 15.36 -27.52
C ASP A 51 -1.09 16.50 -28.39
N ALA A 52 -0.28 17.52 -28.45
CA ALA A 52 -0.23 18.58 -29.44
C ALA A 52 -0.55 20.02 -28.97
N ALA A 53 0.56 20.75 -28.86
CA ALA A 53 0.79 22.13 -29.33
C ALA A 53 -0.19 23.25 -28.93
N GLU A 54 0.39 24.18 -28.18
CA GLU A 54 0.15 25.62 -28.14
C GLU A 54 -0.97 26.15 -29.06
N ALA A 55 -2.09 26.47 -28.45
CA ALA A 55 -3.00 27.49 -28.90
C ALA A 55 -3.41 28.32 -27.68
N GLU A 56 -2.95 29.56 -27.70
CA GLU A 56 -3.32 30.65 -26.79
C GLU A 56 -4.84 30.80 -26.77
N VAL A 57 -5.51 30.18 -25.81
CA VAL A 57 -6.93 30.40 -25.56
C VAL A 57 -7.02 31.37 -24.39
N THR A 58 -7.35 32.61 -24.68
CA THR A 58 -7.83 33.62 -23.74
C THR A 58 -8.86 32.95 -22.82
N GLN A 59 -8.44 32.68 -21.60
CA GLN A 59 -9.33 32.17 -20.52
C GLN A 59 -10.38 33.24 -20.26
N PRO A 60 -11.69 32.92 -20.32
CA PRO A 60 -12.68 33.77 -19.70
C PRO A 60 -12.33 33.80 -18.21
N SER A 61 -12.22 34.97 -17.65
CA SER A 61 -12.00 35.22 -16.24
C SER A 61 -13.15 34.56 -15.45
N ILE A 62 -13.01 33.28 -15.14
CA ILE A 62 -13.86 32.62 -14.18
C ILE A 62 -13.57 33.31 -12.85
N ASP A 63 -14.53 34.09 -12.40
CA ASP A 63 -14.51 34.78 -11.12
C ASP A 63 -13.82 33.92 -10.07
N LYS A 64 -12.73 34.47 -9.55
CA LYS A 64 -12.06 33.95 -8.35
C LYS A 64 -13.00 34.16 -7.15
N THR A 65 -14.14 33.49 -7.19
CA THR A 65 -15.02 33.43 -6.02
C THR A 65 -14.25 32.66 -4.96
N ASN A 66 -13.91 33.36 -3.88
CA ASN A 66 -13.33 32.83 -2.65
C ASN A 66 -14.32 31.90 -1.91
N ASP A 67 -15.14 31.16 -2.64
CA ASP A 67 -16.04 30.17 -2.07
C ASP A 67 -15.23 28.91 -1.74
N PRO A 68 -15.01 28.61 -0.44
CA PRO A 68 -14.24 27.46 -0.01
C PRO A 68 -14.87 26.14 -0.48
N VAL A 69 -16.19 26.11 -0.72
CA VAL A 69 -16.88 24.92 -1.23
C VAL A 69 -16.48 24.65 -2.68
N ARG A 70 -16.42 25.69 -3.53
CA ARG A 70 -15.97 25.54 -4.92
C ARG A 70 -14.51 25.14 -5.00
N MET A 71 -13.64 25.73 -4.17
CA MET A 71 -12.24 25.29 -4.09
C MET A 71 -12.12 23.83 -3.69
N TYR A 72 -12.86 23.39 -2.68
CA TYR A 72 -12.89 22.01 -2.22
C TYR A 72 -13.36 21.05 -3.32
N LEU A 73 -14.48 21.37 -4.00
CA LEU A 73 -15.00 20.53 -5.10
C LEU A 73 -14.05 20.48 -6.29
N ARG A 74 -13.36 21.59 -6.61
CA ARG A 74 -12.35 21.64 -7.67
C ARG A 74 -11.13 20.79 -7.32
N GLU A 75 -10.64 20.85 -6.08
CA GLU A 75 -9.53 20.02 -5.61
C GLU A 75 -9.91 18.53 -5.55
N MET A 76 -11.12 18.23 -5.08
CA MET A 76 -11.67 16.86 -5.09
C MET A 76 -11.82 16.31 -6.51
N GLY A 77 -12.24 17.12 -7.48
CA GLY A 77 -12.41 16.71 -8.87
C GLY A 77 -11.10 16.47 -9.63
N THR A 78 -9.96 16.96 -9.13
CA THR A 78 -8.66 16.70 -9.76
C THR A 78 -8.16 15.26 -9.61
N VAL A 79 -8.64 14.55 -8.61
CA VAL A 79 -8.26 13.15 -8.36
C VAL A 79 -9.38 12.23 -8.86
N PRO A 80 -9.12 11.41 -9.90
CA PRO A 80 -10.14 10.49 -10.42
C PRO A 80 -10.55 9.48 -9.35
N LEU A 81 -11.83 9.13 -9.32
CA LEU A 81 -12.37 8.11 -8.43
C LEU A 81 -11.63 6.78 -8.64
N LEU A 82 -11.29 6.14 -7.52
CA LEU A 82 -10.59 4.87 -7.57
C LEU A 82 -11.58 3.76 -7.96
N ASN A 83 -11.31 3.11 -9.08
CA ASN A 83 -12.06 1.95 -9.52
C ASN A 83 -11.53 0.67 -8.82
N ARG A 84 -12.31 -0.42 -8.84
CA ARG A 84 -11.96 -1.71 -8.22
C ARG A 84 -10.60 -2.25 -8.67
N GLU A 85 -10.26 -2.09 -9.95
CA GLU A 85 -8.96 -2.53 -10.45
C GLU A 85 -7.81 -1.69 -9.90
N GLY A 86 -8.03 -0.38 -9.74
CA GLY A 86 -7.09 0.54 -9.11
C GLY A 86 -6.85 0.19 -7.64
N GLU A 87 -7.91 -0.11 -6.89
CA GLU A 87 -7.81 -0.57 -5.49
C GLU A 87 -6.95 -1.83 -5.37
N VAL A 88 -7.20 -2.84 -6.22
CA VAL A 88 -6.41 -4.08 -6.24
C VAL A 88 -4.95 -3.82 -6.60
N LYS A 89 -4.68 -2.93 -7.56
CA LYS A 89 -3.30 -2.55 -7.94
C LYS A 89 -2.57 -1.87 -6.77
N ILE A 90 -3.25 -0.94 -6.08
CA ILE A 90 -2.69 -0.23 -4.92
C ILE A 90 -2.47 -1.20 -3.75
N ALA A 91 -3.46 -2.04 -3.43
CA ALA A 91 -3.35 -3.05 -2.38
C ALA A 91 -2.15 -3.98 -2.60
N LYS A 92 -1.98 -4.52 -3.82
CA LYS A 92 -0.81 -5.33 -4.20
C LYS A 92 0.51 -4.57 -4.08
N ARG A 93 0.52 -3.26 -4.40
CA ARG A 93 1.71 -2.42 -4.24
C ARG A 93 2.07 -2.21 -2.77
N ILE A 94 1.07 -1.98 -1.92
CA ILE A 94 1.24 -1.86 -0.46
C ILE A 94 1.80 -3.17 0.12
N GLU A 95 1.21 -4.31 -0.23
CA GLU A 95 1.69 -5.63 0.21
C GLU A 95 3.14 -5.90 -0.18
N ARG A 96 3.50 -5.67 -1.45
CA ARG A 96 4.88 -5.79 -1.92
C ARG A 96 5.84 -4.88 -1.15
N GLY A 97 5.41 -3.63 -0.88
CA GLY A 97 6.18 -2.68 -0.07
C GLY A 97 6.40 -3.18 1.36
N LYS A 98 5.34 -3.65 2.03
CA LYS A 98 5.42 -4.24 3.38
C LYS A 98 6.34 -5.46 3.43
N LEU A 99 6.22 -6.38 2.48
CA LEU A 99 7.07 -7.56 2.39
C LEU A 99 8.54 -7.21 2.11
N SER A 100 8.79 -6.24 1.23
CA SER A 100 10.14 -5.77 0.92
C SER A 100 10.80 -5.11 2.14
N ALA A 101 10.08 -4.26 2.86
CA ALA A 101 10.55 -3.62 4.08
C ALA A 101 10.87 -4.66 5.17
N LEU A 102 9.95 -5.62 5.42
CA LEU A 102 10.16 -6.68 6.41
C LEU A 102 11.35 -7.59 6.03
N LYS A 103 11.54 -7.86 4.74
CA LYS A 103 12.70 -8.60 4.23
C LYS A 103 14.01 -7.85 4.46
N ALA A 104 14.02 -6.55 4.29
CA ALA A 104 15.20 -5.72 4.58
C ALA A 104 15.50 -5.69 6.08
N ILE A 105 14.49 -5.43 6.92
CA ILE A 105 14.59 -5.39 8.38
C ILE A 105 15.15 -6.71 8.93
N SER A 106 14.60 -7.85 8.49
CA SER A 106 14.97 -9.18 9.00
C SER A 106 16.41 -9.61 8.69
N ARG A 107 17.10 -8.92 7.76
CA ARG A 107 18.49 -9.21 7.38
C ARG A 107 19.53 -8.53 8.27
N VAL A 108 19.13 -7.51 9.00
CA VAL A 108 20.04 -6.70 9.83
C VAL A 108 20.31 -7.41 11.17
N PRO A 109 21.58 -7.67 11.54
CA PRO A 109 21.91 -8.38 12.77
C PRO A 109 21.43 -7.67 14.06
N ALA A 110 21.40 -6.32 14.05
CA ALA A 110 20.91 -5.55 15.19
C ALA A 110 19.45 -5.85 15.51
N VAL A 111 18.61 -6.09 14.49
CA VAL A 111 17.19 -6.42 14.65
C VAL A 111 17.00 -7.72 15.43
N SER A 112 17.78 -8.76 15.12
CA SER A 112 17.68 -10.04 15.84
C SER A 112 18.01 -9.90 17.33
N LYS A 113 18.93 -9.01 17.71
CA LYS A 113 19.23 -8.71 19.12
C LYS A 113 18.05 -8.04 19.82
N VAL A 114 17.39 -7.11 19.14
CA VAL A 114 16.21 -6.41 19.70
C VAL A 114 15.05 -7.37 19.87
N ILE A 115 14.80 -8.25 18.89
CA ILE A 115 13.73 -9.27 18.98
C ILE A 115 13.95 -10.20 20.18
N ILE A 116 15.17 -10.64 20.44
CA ILE A 116 15.49 -11.46 21.60
C ILE A 116 15.19 -10.68 22.89
N ARG A 117 15.59 -9.42 22.99
CA ARG A 117 15.29 -8.56 24.15
C ARG A 117 13.76 -8.39 24.35
N LEU A 118 12.98 -8.25 23.26
CA LEU A 118 11.52 -8.21 23.35
C LEU A 118 10.94 -9.51 23.91
N GLY A 119 11.54 -10.66 23.58
CA GLY A 119 11.18 -11.95 24.16
C GLY A 119 11.46 -12.02 25.66
N GLU A 120 12.61 -11.53 26.10
CA GLU A 120 12.97 -11.43 27.53
C GLU A 120 11.99 -10.52 28.27
N GLN A 121 11.64 -9.36 27.70
CA GLN A 121 10.66 -8.43 28.28
C GLN A 121 9.24 -9.03 28.35
N LEU A 122 8.88 -9.91 27.42
CA LEU A 122 7.62 -10.63 27.47
C LEU A 122 7.61 -11.68 28.60
N GLN A 123 8.74 -12.37 28.81
CA GLN A 123 8.89 -13.35 29.89
C GLN A 123 8.88 -12.70 31.28
N THR A 124 9.50 -11.53 31.42
CA THR A 124 9.52 -10.75 32.68
C THR A 124 8.20 -10.04 32.97
N GLY A 125 7.27 -10.02 32.00
CA GLY A 125 5.99 -9.33 32.15
C GLY A 125 6.06 -7.81 31.96
N GLU A 126 7.22 -7.26 31.58
CA GLU A 126 7.38 -5.83 31.30
C GLU A 126 6.58 -5.37 30.08
N ARG A 127 6.33 -6.31 29.14
CA ARG A 127 5.52 -6.05 27.94
C ARG A 127 4.42 -7.08 27.77
N THR A 128 3.27 -6.62 27.28
CA THR A 128 2.15 -7.51 26.96
C THR A 128 2.24 -8.01 25.53
N ILE A 129 1.77 -9.24 25.30
CA ILE A 129 1.75 -9.85 23.96
C ILE A 129 0.96 -9.02 22.93
N ARG A 130 -0.12 -8.34 23.36
CA ARG A 130 -0.96 -7.46 22.52
C ARG A 130 -0.15 -6.30 21.90
N GLY A 131 0.87 -5.82 22.60
CA GLY A 131 1.74 -4.78 22.09
C GLY A 131 2.79 -5.26 21.08
N LEU A 132 3.08 -6.58 21.06
CA LEU A 132 4.14 -7.16 20.24
C LEU A 132 3.65 -7.74 18.92
N VAL A 133 2.52 -8.47 18.94
CA VAL A 133 2.00 -9.23 17.79
C VAL A 133 0.59 -8.78 17.47
N THR A 134 0.25 -8.80 16.17
CA THR A 134 -1.09 -8.50 15.67
C THR A 134 -2.00 -9.71 15.87
N PHE A 135 -3.18 -9.49 16.41
CA PHE A 135 -4.22 -10.50 16.59
C PHE A 135 -5.40 -10.20 15.66
N LYS A 136 -6.12 -11.23 15.26
CA LYS A 136 -7.46 -11.10 14.68
C LYS A 136 -8.47 -10.97 15.82
N ASP A 137 -9.57 -10.25 15.59
CA ASP A 137 -10.55 -9.93 16.63
C ASP A 137 -11.13 -11.16 17.37
N ASP A 138 -11.20 -12.30 16.71
CA ASP A 138 -11.70 -13.57 17.28
C ASP A 138 -10.72 -14.23 18.28
N GLU A 139 -9.50 -13.75 18.42
CA GLU A 139 -8.44 -14.37 19.21
C GLU A 139 -8.21 -13.72 20.58
N LEU A 140 -9.08 -12.82 21.02
CA LEU A 140 -8.87 -11.98 22.21
C LEU A 140 -9.20 -12.65 23.56
N THR A 141 -9.43 -13.96 23.62
CA THR A 141 -9.63 -14.69 24.87
C THR A 141 -8.31 -14.79 25.64
N ASP A 142 -8.34 -14.56 26.96
CA ASP A 142 -7.14 -14.54 27.83
C ASP A 142 -6.32 -15.83 27.74
N ASN A 143 -6.95 -16.99 27.62
CA ASN A 143 -6.26 -18.27 27.46
C ASN A 143 -5.47 -18.32 26.13
N ARG A 144 -6.07 -17.86 25.03
CA ARG A 144 -5.38 -17.79 23.72
C ARG A 144 -4.23 -16.82 23.72
N LEU A 145 -4.36 -15.69 24.42
CA LEU A 145 -3.27 -14.73 24.58
C LEU A 145 -2.09 -15.33 25.35
N ALA A 146 -2.37 -16.09 26.43
CA ALA A 146 -1.33 -16.79 27.17
C ALA A 146 -0.64 -17.89 26.34
N ASP A 147 -1.40 -18.66 25.56
CA ASP A 147 -0.84 -19.67 24.66
C ASP A 147 -0.01 -19.04 23.53
N ARG A 148 -0.47 -17.95 22.94
CA ARG A 148 0.29 -17.24 21.93
C ARG A 148 1.57 -16.61 22.49
N ALA A 149 1.53 -16.11 23.73
CA ALA A 149 2.72 -15.62 24.41
C ALA A 149 3.77 -16.73 24.61
N ARG A 150 3.36 -17.90 25.08
CA ARG A 150 4.26 -19.07 25.20
C ARG A 150 4.84 -19.48 23.84
N HIS A 151 4.01 -19.53 22.81
CA HIS A 151 4.44 -19.87 21.46
C HIS A 151 5.46 -18.84 20.90
N LEU A 152 5.20 -17.54 21.08
CA LEU A 152 6.11 -16.50 20.68
C LEU A 152 7.48 -16.60 21.36
N VAL A 153 7.50 -16.93 22.66
CA VAL A 153 8.75 -17.16 23.40
C VAL A 153 9.54 -18.31 22.76
N LEU A 154 8.88 -19.43 22.45
CA LEU A 154 9.54 -20.56 21.77
C LEU A 154 10.06 -20.19 20.38
N GLU A 155 9.30 -19.40 19.61
CA GLU A 155 9.76 -18.87 18.30
C GLU A 155 11.02 -18.01 18.46
N ILE A 156 11.06 -17.13 19.48
CA ILE A 156 12.20 -16.27 19.78
C ILE A 156 13.42 -17.09 20.24
N ASP A 157 13.24 -18.15 21.01
CA ASP A 157 14.32 -19.07 21.38
C ASP A 157 14.94 -19.76 20.15
N VAL A 158 14.12 -20.14 19.18
CA VAL A 158 14.62 -20.66 17.89
C VAL A 158 15.42 -19.60 17.14
N ILE A 159 14.94 -18.36 17.11
CA ILE A 159 15.66 -17.23 16.50
C ILE A 159 17.01 -17.01 17.19
N GLN A 160 17.08 -17.07 18.52
CA GLN A 160 18.32 -16.95 19.28
C GLN A 160 19.34 -18.03 18.91
N LYS A 161 18.91 -19.31 18.86
CA LYS A 161 19.74 -20.43 18.46
C LYS A 161 20.28 -20.25 17.02
N LYS A 162 19.40 -19.82 16.10
CA LYS A 162 19.79 -19.57 14.71
C LYS A 162 20.73 -18.37 14.57
N ARG A 163 20.53 -17.30 15.36
CA ARG A 163 21.47 -16.17 15.41
C ARG A 163 22.87 -16.59 15.79
N ILE A 164 23.01 -17.43 16.83
CA ILE A 164 24.31 -17.99 17.24
C ILE A 164 24.93 -18.83 16.09
N ALA A 165 24.11 -19.59 15.36
CA ALA A 165 24.58 -20.36 14.22
C ALA A 165 25.07 -19.46 13.08
N VAL A 166 24.37 -18.36 12.78
CA VAL A 166 24.78 -17.34 11.80
C VAL A 166 26.13 -16.74 12.20
N GLU A 167 26.29 -16.35 13.46
CA GLU A 167 27.53 -15.79 13.99
C GLU A 167 28.71 -16.74 13.83
N LYS A 168 28.52 -18.02 14.21
CA LYS A 168 29.52 -19.09 14.00
C LYS A 168 29.89 -19.31 12.53
N THR A 169 28.91 -19.26 11.63
CA THR A 169 29.17 -19.45 10.19
C THR A 169 29.85 -18.23 9.57
N SER A 170 29.52 -17.01 10.03
CA SER A 170 30.20 -15.79 9.56
C SER A 170 31.66 -15.75 10.00
N VAL A 171 31.97 -16.12 11.26
CA VAL A 171 33.35 -16.24 11.75
C VAL A 171 34.11 -17.30 10.95
N LYS A 172 33.52 -18.45 10.67
CA LYS A 172 34.14 -19.46 9.82
C LYS A 172 34.43 -18.93 8.41
N LEU A 173 33.58 -18.12 7.85
CA LEU A 173 33.80 -17.52 6.53
C LEU A 173 34.99 -16.57 6.54
N THR A 174 35.22 -15.80 7.63
CA THR A 174 36.38 -14.90 7.74
C THR A 174 37.69 -15.65 7.91
N THR A 175 37.66 -16.84 8.53
CA THR A 175 38.89 -17.66 8.73
C THR A 175 39.31 -18.43 7.49
N VAL A 176 38.41 -18.68 6.52
CA VAL A 176 38.73 -19.43 5.29
C VAL A 176 39.47 -18.51 4.29
N SER A 177 40.63 -18.96 3.83
CA SER A 177 41.39 -18.23 2.81
C SER A 177 40.65 -18.15 1.47
N LYS A 178 40.60 -16.94 0.89
CA LYS A 178 40.02 -16.70 -0.44
C LYS A 178 40.76 -17.42 -1.58
N ARG A 179 42.04 -17.85 -1.34
CA ARG A 179 42.85 -18.62 -2.31
C ARG A 179 42.25 -20.01 -2.57
N ASP A 180 41.66 -20.64 -1.54
CA ASP A 180 40.96 -21.93 -1.73
C ASP A 180 39.48 -21.63 -2.12
N ARG A 181 39.31 -21.39 -3.42
CA ARG A 181 38.02 -21.01 -4.01
C ARG A 181 36.90 -21.97 -3.67
N ARG A 182 37.15 -23.28 -3.65
CA ARG A 182 36.11 -24.30 -3.39
C ARG A 182 35.65 -24.27 -1.93
N ARG A 183 36.57 -24.15 -0.97
CA ARG A 183 36.26 -24.07 0.47
C ARG A 183 35.61 -22.76 0.81
N TYR A 184 36.10 -21.63 0.27
CA TYR A 184 35.52 -20.31 0.44
C TYR A 184 34.08 -20.26 -0.09
N GLN A 185 33.83 -20.79 -1.28
CA GLN A 185 32.48 -20.81 -1.88
C GLN A 185 31.51 -21.65 -1.05
N ARG A 186 31.91 -22.82 -0.52
CA ARG A 186 31.07 -23.64 0.38
C ARG A 186 30.77 -22.91 1.68
N ALA A 187 31.73 -22.26 2.28
CA ALA A 187 31.56 -21.48 3.50
C ALA A 187 30.60 -20.28 3.27
N TRP A 188 30.77 -19.59 2.14
CA TRP A 188 29.91 -18.48 1.73
C TRP A 188 28.45 -18.90 1.54
N TRP A 189 28.23 -20.00 0.81
CA TRP A 189 26.89 -20.55 0.63
C TRP A 189 26.25 -20.99 1.95
N ARG A 190 27.03 -21.59 2.84
CA ARG A 190 26.52 -21.99 4.16
C ARG A 190 26.14 -20.78 4.99
N ALA A 191 26.97 -19.74 5.05
CA ALA A 191 26.66 -18.50 5.76
C ALA A 191 25.41 -17.82 5.17
N GLY A 192 25.29 -17.77 3.83
CA GLY A 192 24.10 -17.22 3.17
C GLY A 192 22.81 -17.98 3.51
N ARG A 193 22.84 -19.31 3.53
CA ARG A 193 21.68 -20.14 3.90
C ARG A 193 21.24 -19.90 5.34
N THR A 194 22.18 -19.93 6.30
CA THR A 194 21.83 -19.68 7.71
C THR A 194 21.27 -18.28 7.93
N GLN A 195 21.77 -17.28 7.21
CA GLN A 195 21.23 -15.91 7.25
C GLN A 195 19.80 -15.83 6.66
N ILE A 196 19.55 -16.55 5.56
CA ILE A 196 18.21 -16.60 4.95
C ILE A 196 17.22 -17.31 5.88
N GLU A 197 17.61 -18.45 6.50
CA GLU A 197 16.79 -19.16 7.47
C GLU A 197 16.41 -18.26 8.66
N LEU A 198 17.37 -17.53 9.24
CA LEU A 198 17.09 -16.56 10.30
C LEU A 198 16.12 -15.48 9.84
N SER A 199 16.33 -14.92 8.65
CA SER A 199 15.43 -13.92 8.07
C SER A 199 14.00 -14.46 7.86
N GLN A 200 13.86 -15.73 7.48
CA GLN A 200 12.56 -16.38 7.32
C GLN A 200 11.82 -16.53 8.65
N LEU A 201 12.51 -16.98 9.69
CA LEU A 201 11.93 -17.10 11.04
C LEU A 201 11.44 -15.74 11.57
N ILE A 202 12.23 -14.69 11.42
CA ILE A 202 11.83 -13.34 11.84
C ILE A 202 10.58 -12.87 11.09
N ARG A 203 10.44 -13.19 9.80
CA ARG A 203 9.29 -12.78 8.98
C ARG A 203 8.01 -13.57 9.26
N GLN A 204 8.10 -14.73 9.89
CA GLN A 204 6.94 -15.51 10.31
C GLN A 204 6.19 -14.85 11.47
N ILE A 205 6.88 -14.03 12.26
CA ILE A 205 6.26 -13.29 13.35
C ILE A 205 5.56 -12.05 12.81
N GLU A 206 4.25 -11.97 13.02
CA GLU A 206 3.43 -10.82 12.64
C GLU A 206 3.52 -9.71 13.70
N PHE A 207 4.61 -8.96 13.69
CA PHE A 207 4.79 -7.83 14.61
C PHE A 207 3.77 -6.72 14.37
N THR A 208 3.38 -6.02 15.44
CA THR A 208 2.57 -4.80 15.37
C THR A 208 3.32 -3.68 14.66
N ASP A 209 2.59 -2.69 14.11
CA ASP A 209 3.20 -1.58 13.38
C ASP A 209 4.11 -0.69 14.27
N PRO A 210 3.80 -0.42 15.57
CA PRO A 210 4.74 0.24 16.47
C PRO A 210 6.08 -0.48 16.56
N ILE A 211 6.07 -1.80 16.77
CA ILE A 211 7.31 -2.60 16.84
C ILE A 211 8.09 -2.54 15.53
N LYS A 212 7.41 -2.63 14.38
CA LYS A 212 8.08 -2.48 13.07
C LYS A 212 8.79 -1.14 12.93
N ARG A 213 8.16 -0.04 13.43
CA ARG A 213 8.78 1.30 13.46
C ARG A 213 9.99 1.35 14.38
N ASP A 214 9.90 0.73 15.56
CA ASP A 214 11.02 0.66 16.50
C ASP A 214 12.21 -0.11 15.89
N LEU A 215 11.96 -1.24 15.20
CA LEU A 215 12.99 -1.98 14.50
C LEU A 215 13.65 -1.16 13.38
N ILE A 216 12.89 -0.36 12.64
CA ILE A 216 13.41 0.56 11.63
C ILE A 216 14.29 1.64 12.28
N ASN A 217 13.86 2.19 13.41
CA ASN A 217 14.64 3.21 14.14
C ASN A 217 15.97 2.65 14.67
N VAL A 218 15.98 1.39 15.13
CA VAL A 218 17.22 0.70 15.51
C VAL A 218 18.18 0.57 14.32
N ILE A 219 17.67 0.27 13.13
CA ILE A 219 18.49 0.20 11.92
C ILE A 219 19.08 1.56 11.58
N LYS A 220 18.27 2.63 11.62
CA LYS A 220 18.74 3.99 11.36
C LYS A 220 19.86 4.37 12.31
N LYS A 221 19.68 4.14 13.62
CA LYS A 221 20.72 4.41 14.65
C LYS A 221 21.96 3.54 14.50
N SER A 222 21.88 2.38 13.87
CA SER A 222 23.06 1.51 13.65
C SER A 222 23.80 1.87 12.37
N ALA A 223 23.25 2.73 11.52
CA ALA A 223 23.84 3.20 10.27
C ALA A 223 24.52 4.59 10.43
N GLU A 224 24.18 5.32 11.47
CA GLU A 224 24.86 6.53 11.94
C GLU A 224 26.12 6.16 12.72
#